data_3ad0996a7783feb9e541a400a4f822af
#
_entry.id   3ad0996a7783feb9e541a400a4f822af
#
_cell.length_a   1.000
_cell.length_b   1.000
_cell.length_c   1.000
_cell.angle_alpha   90.00
_cell.angle_beta   90.00
_cell.angle_gamma   90.00
#
_symmetry.space_group_name_H-M   'P 1'
#
loop_
_entity.id
_entity.type
_entity.pdbx_description
1 polymer ?
#
loop_
_entity_poly.entity_id
_entity_poly.type
_entity_poly.pdbx_seq_one_letter_code
_entity_poly.pdbx_strand_id
1 'polypeptide(L)'
;SEMKANFTSLLTQYPSGMAVNSLTAAKNFGLKDYEMVVGNGAAELIKSLMEKLPGRLGIAFPTFQEYPNRKNTEDVVPYFVQNDNYSYTADDLMNFYDDKDIDILTLINPDNPSGNYIRRDDVLRIAQWCEQKNIRFIVDESFVDFADAEEETTYLDRDIIRKYPKMIVVKSISKSYGVPGIRLGVAASADEELIAAMKKDVSIWNINSFGEFFLQIQEKYKKDYKAALEKFYTVRKKYIEDLSDIDNLRVIPSQANYLLCEVLGGMGSTELTEILLNDYNILIKDLSTKKGFNGQNYIRLAVRTGSDNDRLVAALNSILPRNIEEDSE
;
A
#
# COMPACT_ATOMS: atom_id res chain seq x y z
N SER A 1 -9.00 19.74 -14.37
CA SER A 1 -8.92 20.90 -15.31
C SER A 1 -7.85 21.92 -14.92
N GLU A 2 -7.59 22.17 -13.62
CA GLU A 2 -6.61 23.18 -13.16
C GLU A 2 -5.17 22.86 -13.59
N MET A 3 -4.69 21.63 -13.45
CA MET A 3 -3.37 21.21 -13.96
C MET A 3 -3.24 21.47 -15.47
N LYS A 4 -4.31 21.21 -16.25
CA LYS A 4 -4.31 21.48 -17.69
C LYS A 4 -4.17 22.97 -17.98
N ALA A 5 -4.85 23.82 -17.21
CA ALA A 5 -4.76 25.28 -17.36
C ALA A 5 -3.36 25.84 -17.02
N ASN A 6 -2.65 25.19 -16.09
CA ASN A 6 -1.32 25.61 -15.64
C ASN A 6 -0.18 24.78 -16.26
N PHE A 7 -0.46 23.93 -17.26
CA PHE A 7 0.48 22.94 -17.79
C PHE A 7 1.83 23.54 -18.20
N THR A 8 1.82 24.63 -18.98
CA THR A 8 3.04 25.28 -19.45
C THR A 8 3.90 25.80 -18.29
N SER A 9 3.28 26.46 -17.31
CA SER A 9 3.98 26.97 -16.12
C SER A 9 4.58 25.82 -15.30
N LEU A 10 3.81 24.76 -15.07
CA LEU A 10 4.27 23.57 -14.32
C LEU A 10 5.41 22.83 -15.02
N LEU A 11 5.48 22.91 -16.34
CA LEU A 11 6.54 22.27 -17.13
C LEU A 11 7.83 23.11 -17.19
N THR A 12 7.70 24.44 -17.20
CA THR A 12 8.82 25.36 -17.51
C THR A 12 9.46 26.01 -16.29
N GLN A 13 8.88 25.82 -15.10
CA GLN A 13 9.40 26.41 -13.86
C GLN A 13 9.83 25.34 -12.87
N TYR A 14 10.88 25.62 -12.09
CA TYR A 14 11.30 24.77 -10.98
C TYR A 14 10.22 24.76 -9.89
N PRO A 15 10.02 23.62 -9.22
CA PRO A 15 9.19 23.57 -8.01
C PRO A 15 9.89 24.25 -6.84
N SER A 16 9.12 24.51 -5.79
CA SER A 16 9.66 24.99 -4.51
C SER A 16 10.54 23.93 -3.85
N GLY A 17 11.38 24.37 -2.92
CA GLY A 17 12.22 23.46 -2.13
C GLY A 17 11.47 22.65 -1.07
N MET A 18 12.17 21.72 -0.44
CA MET A 18 11.65 20.78 0.57
C MET A 18 10.89 21.47 1.71
N ALA A 19 11.36 22.63 2.19
CA ALA A 19 10.71 23.33 3.31
C ALA A 19 9.27 23.75 2.96
N VAL A 20 9.04 24.29 1.76
CA VAL A 20 7.70 24.72 1.30
C VAL A 20 6.80 23.51 1.06
N ASN A 21 7.32 22.48 0.40
CA ASN A 21 6.57 21.26 0.12
C ASN A 21 6.18 20.50 1.41
N SER A 22 7.10 20.40 2.38
CA SER A 22 6.82 19.78 3.70
C SER A 22 5.80 20.60 4.50
N LEU A 23 5.88 21.93 4.47
CA LEU A 23 4.90 22.80 5.14
C LEU A 23 3.51 22.64 4.51
N THR A 24 3.42 22.61 3.18
CA THR A 24 2.15 22.44 2.46
C THR A 24 1.52 21.08 2.75
N ALA A 25 2.32 20.01 2.67
CA ALA A 25 1.84 18.67 2.99
C ALA A 25 1.43 18.53 4.47
N ALA A 26 2.25 19.01 5.39
CA ALA A 26 1.94 18.98 6.82
C ALA A 26 0.63 19.69 7.14
N LYS A 27 0.38 20.85 6.53
CA LYS A 27 -0.89 21.58 6.67
C LYS A 27 -2.09 20.74 6.20
N ASN A 28 -1.97 20.03 5.07
CA ASN A 28 -3.03 19.19 4.52
C ASN A 28 -3.40 18.01 5.46
N PHE A 29 -2.44 17.55 6.26
CA PHE A 29 -2.63 16.45 7.21
C PHE A 29 -2.73 16.91 8.69
N GLY A 30 -2.80 18.21 8.96
CA GLY A 30 -2.91 18.73 10.33
C GLY A 30 -1.65 18.58 11.18
N LEU A 31 -0.49 18.34 10.54
CA LEU A 31 0.81 18.16 11.17
C LEU A 31 1.67 19.44 11.11
N LYS A 32 2.85 19.38 11.72
CA LYS A 32 3.88 20.42 11.60
C LYS A 32 4.91 20.03 10.55
N ASP A 33 5.53 21.02 9.93
CA ASP A 33 6.56 20.81 8.91
C ASP A 33 7.74 19.98 9.38
N TYR A 34 8.13 20.10 10.67
CA TYR A 34 9.20 19.31 11.28
C TYR A 34 8.78 17.88 11.66
N GLU A 35 7.48 17.55 11.59
CA GLU A 35 6.93 16.21 11.80
C GLU A 35 6.74 15.44 10.50
N MET A 36 7.00 16.05 9.32
CA MET A 36 6.71 15.46 8.01
C MET A 36 7.80 15.73 6.97
N VAL A 37 8.05 14.76 6.12
CA VAL A 37 8.88 14.87 4.92
C VAL A 37 8.11 14.42 3.68
N VAL A 38 8.32 15.10 2.55
CA VAL A 38 7.69 14.78 1.26
C VAL A 38 8.71 14.15 0.33
N GLY A 39 8.33 13.07 -0.35
CA GLY A 39 9.19 12.33 -1.26
C GLY A 39 8.61 12.18 -2.66
N ASN A 40 9.49 11.89 -3.62
CA ASN A 40 9.17 11.53 -4.99
C ASN A 40 8.56 10.10 -5.03
N GLY A 41 7.35 10.00 -4.49
CA GLY A 41 6.68 8.77 -4.13
C GLY A 41 7.18 8.20 -2.79
N ALA A 42 6.38 7.32 -2.19
CA ALA A 42 6.76 6.67 -0.93
C ALA A 42 8.06 5.85 -1.04
N ALA A 43 8.41 5.34 -2.22
CA ALA A 43 9.62 4.53 -2.41
C ALA A 43 10.91 5.30 -2.11
N GLU A 44 11.00 6.59 -2.45
CA GLU A 44 12.15 7.44 -2.06
C GLU A 44 12.26 7.54 -0.54
N LEU A 45 11.13 7.73 0.14
CA LEU A 45 11.09 7.87 1.59
C LEU A 45 11.38 6.53 2.30
N ILE A 46 10.87 5.41 1.78
CA ILE A 46 11.18 4.07 2.29
C ILE A 46 12.68 3.81 2.21
N LYS A 47 13.30 4.13 1.07
CA LYS A 47 14.76 3.99 0.90
C LYS A 47 15.50 4.80 1.97
N SER A 48 15.23 6.10 2.06
CA SER A 48 15.87 6.98 3.04
C SER A 48 15.65 6.50 4.47
N LEU A 49 14.42 6.13 4.83
CA LEU A 49 14.04 5.64 6.14
C LEU A 49 14.82 4.36 6.52
N MET A 50 14.81 3.35 5.64
CA MET A 50 15.43 2.06 5.91
C MET A 50 16.97 2.14 5.99
N GLU A 51 17.57 3.08 5.27
CA GLU A 51 19.02 3.35 5.37
C GLU A 51 19.40 4.05 6.68
N LYS A 52 18.49 4.81 7.28
CA LYS A 52 18.74 5.54 8.54
C LYS A 52 18.40 4.76 9.80
N LEU A 53 17.52 3.77 9.69
CA LEU A 53 17.14 2.92 10.82
C LEU A 53 18.07 1.68 10.86
N PRO A 54 18.97 1.57 11.83
CA PRO A 54 19.82 0.38 11.99
C PRO A 54 19.01 -0.79 12.56
N GLY A 55 19.60 -1.99 12.48
CA GLY A 55 19.10 -3.18 13.16
C GLY A 55 18.16 -4.05 12.31
N ARG A 56 17.55 -5.02 12.98
CA ARG A 56 16.81 -6.11 12.39
C ARG A 56 15.35 -5.75 12.14
N LEU A 57 14.85 -6.12 10.96
CA LEU A 57 13.51 -5.82 10.47
C LEU A 57 12.57 -6.99 10.66
N GLY A 58 11.52 -6.83 11.48
CA GLY A 58 10.34 -7.68 11.51
C GLY A 58 9.31 -7.24 10.46
N ILE A 59 8.80 -8.16 9.65
CA ILE A 59 7.79 -7.90 8.63
C ILE A 59 7.06 -9.17 8.23
N ALA A 60 5.74 -9.09 7.96
CA ALA A 60 4.95 -10.21 7.46
C ALA A 60 5.27 -10.52 5.99
N PHE A 61 5.24 -11.82 5.59
CA PHE A 61 5.40 -12.30 4.23
C PHE A 61 4.20 -13.18 3.84
N PRO A 62 3.72 -13.09 2.58
CA PRO A 62 4.25 -12.27 1.47
C PRO A 62 4.07 -10.78 1.70
N THR A 63 4.96 -9.92 1.18
CA THR A 63 4.96 -8.48 1.46
C THR A 63 5.37 -7.61 0.27
N PHE A 64 5.25 -6.30 0.41
CA PHE A 64 5.86 -5.32 -0.49
C PHE A 64 7.38 -5.30 -0.30
N GLN A 65 8.13 -5.73 -1.32
CA GLN A 65 9.56 -6.04 -1.22
C GLN A 65 10.46 -4.82 -0.97
N GLU A 66 9.97 -3.60 -1.14
CA GLU A 66 10.80 -2.39 -0.98
C GLU A 66 11.40 -2.27 0.43
N TYR A 67 10.68 -2.67 1.47
CA TYR A 67 11.20 -2.67 2.84
C TYR A 67 12.31 -3.72 3.06
N PRO A 68 12.07 -5.02 2.86
CA PRO A 68 13.10 -6.03 3.11
C PRO A 68 14.28 -5.92 2.14
N ASN A 69 14.08 -5.44 0.90
CA ASN A 69 15.15 -5.24 -0.06
C ASN A 69 16.16 -4.14 0.34
N ARG A 70 15.83 -3.30 1.33
CA ARG A 70 16.70 -2.26 1.87
C ARG A 70 17.50 -2.73 3.10
N LYS A 71 17.40 -4.00 3.46
CA LYS A 71 18.16 -4.66 4.54
C LYS A 71 18.97 -5.81 3.98
N ASN A 72 20.05 -6.20 4.69
CA ASN A 72 20.70 -7.48 4.40
C ASN A 72 19.72 -8.62 4.75
N THR A 73 19.87 -9.74 4.06
CA THR A 73 18.94 -10.87 4.23
C THR A 73 18.94 -11.41 5.68
N GLU A 74 20.09 -11.41 6.33
CA GLU A 74 20.28 -11.84 7.72
C GLU A 74 19.62 -10.88 8.74
N ASP A 75 19.38 -9.62 8.36
CA ASP A 75 18.74 -8.61 9.19
C ASP A 75 17.21 -8.61 9.04
N VAL A 76 16.65 -9.46 8.18
CA VAL A 76 15.20 -9.60 8.02
C VAL A 76 14.69 -10.79 8.80
N VAL A 77 13.75 -10.55 9.71
CA VAL A 77 13.05 -11.57 10.52
C VAL A 77 11.62 -11.69 10.00
N PRO A 78 11.36 -12.59 9.02
CA PRO A 78 10.05 -12.68 8.40
C PRO A 78 9.04 -13.42 9.27
N TYR A 79 7.83 -12.89 9.35
CA TYR A 79 6.64 -13.61 9.79
C TYR A 79 5.94 -14.19 8.57
N PHE A 80 6.10 -15.49 8.31
CA PHE A 80 5.40 -16.15 7.21
C PHE A 80 3.97 -16.49 7.60
N VAL A 81 3.02 -15.85 6.93
CA VAL A 81 1.59 -16.12 7.13
C VAL A 81 1.25 -17.51 6.59
N GLN A 82 0.68 -18.39 7.41
CA GLN A 82 0.50 -19.81 7.08
C GLN A 82 -0.93 -20.18 6.63
N ASN A 83 -1.91 -19.28 6.82
CA ASN A 83 -3.28 -19.59 6.42
C ASN A 83 -3.53 -19.22 4.94
N ASP A 84 -4.54 -19.86 4.35
CA ASP A 84 -4.85 -19.74 2.91
C ASP A 84 -5.26 -18.33 2.48
N ASN A 85 -5.74 -17.51 3.40
CA ASN A 85 -6.15 -16.12 3.10
C ASN A 85 -5.03 -15.10 3.32
N TYR A 86 -3.85 -15.54 3.75
CA TYR A 86 -2.73 -14.62 4.08
C TYR A 86 -3.17 -13.50 5.03
N SER A 87 -4.07 -13.83 5.95
CA SER A 87 -4.58 -12.92 6.96
C SER A 87 -3.85 -13.09 8.27
N TYR A 88 -3.66 -12.01 9.00
CA TYR A 88 -3.05 -11.99 10.32
C TYR A 88 -3.61 -10.84 11.15
N THR A 89 -3.50 -10.96 12.45
CA THR A 89 -3.99 -10.00 13.44
C THR A 89 -2.83 -9.28 14.13
N ALA A 90 -3.15 -8.26 14.91
CA ALA A 90 -2.17 -7.61 15.78
C ALA A 90 -1.57 -8.59 16.79
N ASP A 91 -2.40 -9.49 17.36
CA ASP A 91 -1.94 -10.47 18.33
C ASP A 91 -0.98 -11.50 17.69
N ASP A 92 -1.22 -11.92 16.45
CA ASP A 92 -0.31 -12.81 15.73
C ASP A 92 1.09 -12.19 15.60
N LEU A 93 1.15 -10.90 15.22
CA LEU A 93 2.42 -10.19 15.08
C LEU A 93 3.11 -9.99 16.43
N MET A 94 2.40 -9.50 17.44
CA MET A 94 2.97 -9.24 18.76
C MET A 94 3.46 -10.55 19.40
N ASN A 95 2.68 -11.63 19.34
CA ASN A 95 3.07 -12.93 19.88
C ASN A 95 4.29 -13.52 19.16
N PHE A 96 4.33 -13.40 17.81
CA PHE A 96 5.46 -13.92 17.04
C PHE A 96 6.77 -13.18 17.34
N TYR A 97 6.70 -11.86 17.50
CA TYR A 97 7.89 -11.03 17.75
C TYR A 97 8.23 -10.82 19.21
N ASP A 98 7.45 -11.35 20.16
CA ASP A 98 7.66 -11.12 21.59
C ASP A 98 9.01 -11.61 22.10
N ASP A 99 9.49 -12.74 21.56
CA ASP A 99 10.78 -13.37 21.87
C ASP A 99 11.86 -13.16 20.78
N LYS A 100 11.58 -12.37 19.75
CA LYS A 100 12.51 -12.12 18.67
C LYS A 100 13.27 -10.82 18.90
N ASP A 101 14.54 -10.85 18.56
CA ASP A 101 15.39 -9.68 18.57
C ASP A 101 15.20 -8.90 17.27
N ILE A 102 14.32 -7.88 17.31
CA ILE A 102 14.06 -6.94 16.22
C ILE A 102 14.13 -5.50 16.72
N ASP A 103 14.63 -4.60 15.88
CA ASP A 103 14.71 -3.16 16.15
C ASP A 103 13.61 -2.38 15.45
N ILE A 104 13.08 -2.94 14.36
CA ILE A 104 12.08 -2.33 13.50
C ILE A 104 10.98 -3.36 13.24
N LEU A 105 9.73 -2.95 13.41
CA LEU A 105 8.56 -3.70 12.93
C LEU A 105 7.89 -2.88 11.84
N THR A 106 7.66 -3.48 10.66
CA THR A 106 6.92 -2.84 9.58
C THR A 106 5.57 -3.54 9.37
N LEU A 107 4.52 -2.76 9.40
CA LEU A 107 3.16 -3.15 9.05
C LEU A 107 2.71 -2.38 7.81
N ILE A 108 2.30 -3.09 6.77
CA ILE A 108 1.63 -2.51 5.60
C ILE A 108 0.13 -2.74 5.78
N ASN A 109 -0.65 -1.68 5.86
CA ASN A 109 -2.06 -1.78 6.24
C ASN A 109 -2.95 -0.88 5.36
N PRO A 110 -3.80 -1.43 4.50
CA PRO A 110 -3.94 -2.84 4.10
C PRO A 110 -2.69 -3.44 3.48
N ASP A 111 -2.48 -4.74 3.72
CA ASP A 111 -1.28 -5.46 3.33
C ASP A 111 -1.15 -5.63 1.81
N ASN A 112 0.08 -5.71 1.31
CA ASN A 112 0.39 -5.94 -0.09
C ASN A 112 1.29 -7.19 -0.24
N PRO A 113 0.77 -8.31 -0.80
CA PRO A 113 -0.32 -8.38 -1.78
C PRO A 113 -1.68 -8.84 -1.26
N SER A 114 -1.82 -9.26 0.00
CA SER A 114 -3.03 -9.93 0.49
C SER A 114 -4.26 -9.02 0.57
N GLY A 115 -4.06 -7.73 0.86
CA GLY A 115 -5.16 -6.81 1.16
C GLY A 115 -5.72 -6.98 2.57
N ASN A 116 -5.05 -7.78 3.44
CA ASN A 116 -5.42 -7.92 4.84
C ASN A 116 -5.40 -6.56 5.56
N TYR A 117 -6.42 -6.29 6.35
CA TYR A 117 -6.58 -5.03 7.08
C TYR A 117 -6.71 -5.29 8.57
N ILE A 118 -5.83 -4.67 9.34
CA ILE A 118 -5.91 -4.62 10.80
C ILE A 118 -6.59 -3.31 11.20
N ARG A 119 -7.60 -3.38 12.06
CA ARG A 119 -8.35 -2.22 12.52
C ARG A 119 -7.46 -1.23 13.24
N ARG A 120 -7.83 0.06 13.17
CA ARG A 120 -7.03 1.16 13.73
C ARG A 120 -6.66 0.94 15.20
N ASP A 121 -7.61 0.55 16.03
CA ASP A 121 -7.36 0.33 17.47
C ASP A 121 -6.33 -0.77 17.71
N ASP A 122 -6.37 -1.84 16.92
CA ASP A 122 -5.41 -2.93 17.02
C ASP A 122 -4.02 -2.52 16.52
N VAL A 123 -3.93 -1.68 15.50
CA VAL A 123 -2.64 -1.09 15.07
C VAL A 123 -2.07 -0.18 16.16
N LEU A 124 -2.90 0.58 16.86
CA LEU A 124 -2.45 1.39 18.00
C LEU A 124 -2.00 0.53 19.21
N ARG A 125 -2.56 -0.67 19.38
CA ARG A 125 -2.04 -1.67 20.34
C ARG A 125 -0.63 -2.14 19.96
N ILE A 126 -0.38 -2.39 18.66
CA ILE A 126 0.98 -2.71 18.18
C ILE A 126 1.92 -1.53 18.45
N ALA A 127 1.50 -0.28 18.17
CA ALA A 127 2.30 0.90 18.43
C ALA A 127 2.69 1.00 19.91
N GLN A 128 1.74 0.80 20.82
CA GLN A 128 2.00 0.79 22.27
C GLN A 128 2.95 -0.33 22.69
N TRP A 129 2.79 -1.53 22.15
CA TRP A 129 3.68 -2.67 22.41
C TRP A 129 5.11 -2.37 21.90
N CYS A 130 5.25 -1.79 20.72
CA CYS A 130 6.55 -1.36 20.18
C CYS A 130 7.24 -0.31 21.04
N GLU A 131 6.48 0.67 21.59
CA GLU A 131 7.04 1.65 22.55
C GLU A 131 7.61 0.96 23.79
N GLN A 132 6.89 -0.02 24.36
CA GLN A 132 7.32 -0.77 25.54
C GLN A 132 8.57 -1.63 25.28
N LYS A 133 8.68 -2.21 24.08
CA LYS A 133 9.80 -3.04 23.63
C LYS A 133 10.96 -2.25 23.05
N ASN A 134 10.87 -0.93 22.97
CA ASN A 134 11.85 -0.05 22.31
C ASN A 134 12.07 -0.34 20.82
N ILE A 135 11.04 -0.79 20.11
CA ILE A 135 11.03 -1.12 18.67
C ILE A 135 10.53 0.09 17.88
N ARG A 136 11.16 0.44 16.76
CA ARG A 136 10.63 1.40 15.78
C ARG A 136 9.48 0.77 15.03
N PHE A 137 8.34 1.42 14.97
CA PHE A 137 7.15 0.89 14.31
C PHE A 137 6.83 1.68 13.04
N ILE A 138 7.01 1.06 11.88
CA ILE A 138 6.65 1.64 10.58
C ILE A 138 5.25 1.16 10.19
N VAL A 139 4.33 2.09 9.97
CA VAL A 139 3.01 1.81 9.40
C VAL A 139 2.96 2.41 8.00
N ASP A 140 2.92 1.55 6.98
CA ASP A 140 2.67 1.96 5.59
C ASP A 140 1.16 1.95 5.34
N GLU A 141 0.56 3.13 5.35
CA GLU A 141 -0.87 3.33 5.11
C GLU A 141 -1.19 3.71 3.65
N SER A 142 -0.33 3.34 2.70
CA SER A 142 -0.50 3.74 1.29
C SER A 142 -1.81 3.30 0.65
N PHE A 143 -2.51 2.35 1.24
CA PHE A 143 -3.80 1.82 0.76
C PHE A 143 -4.95 2.00 1.76
N VAL A 144 -4.71 2.67 2.89
CA VAL A 144 -5.68 2.74 4.00
C VAL A 144 -6.99 3.44 3.62
N ASP A 145 -6.95 4.40 2.71
CA ASP A 145 -8.14 5.11 2.23
C ASP A 145 -9.13 4.19 1.47
N PHE A 146 -8.66 3.03 1.01
CA PHE A 146 -9.50 2.03 0.35
C PHE A 146 -10.18 1.05 1.31
N ALA A 147 -9.80 1.07 2.59
CA ALA A 147 -10.46 0.25 3.60
C ALA A 147 -11.87 0.78 3.86
N ASP A 148 -12.85 -0.12 3.76
CA ASP A 148 -14.26 0.17 4.05
C ASP A 148 -14.48 -0.01 5.55
N ALA A 149 -14.05 0.99 6.32
CA ALA A 149 -14.13 1.04 7.77
C ALA A 149 -15.03 2.19 8.22
N GLU A 150 -15.78 1.97 9.29
CA GLU A 150 -16.65 2.98 9.88
C GLU A 150 -15.87 4.08 10.63
N GLU A 151 -14.64 3.75 11.07
CA GLU A 151 -13.74 4.64 11.78
C GLU A 151 -12.80 5.41 10.87
N GLU A 152 -12.20 6.48 11.38
CA GLU A 152 -11.06 7.13 10.75
C GLU A 152 -9.91 6.13 10.56
N THR A 153 -9.40 5.99 9.34
CA THR A 153 -8.42 4.95 9.00
C THR A 153 -6.97 5.43 9.02
N THR A 154 -6.71 6.72 8.82
CA THR A 154 -5.35 7.27 8.75
C THR A 154 -4.69 7.40 10.13
N TYR A 155 -3.37 7.22 10.15
CA TYR A 155 -2.50 7.48 11.31
C TYR A 155 -1.74 8.81 11.18
N LEU A 156 -1.94 9.56 10.10
CA LEU A 156 -1.43 10.92 9.92
C LEU A 156 -2.27 11.89 10.78
N ASP A 157 -2.13 11.73 12.08
CA ASP A 157 -2.82 12.45 13.14
C ASP A 157 -1.77 12.86 14.18
N ARG A 158 -1.74 14.15 14.54
CA ARG A 158 -0.71 14.70 15.40
C ARG A 158 -0.76 14.13 16.81
N ASP A 159 -1.94 13.86 17.33
CA ASP A 159 -2.08 13.30 18.67
C ASP A 159 -1.57 11.86 18.71
N ILE A 160 -1.80 11.10 17.63
CA ILE A 160 -1.29 9.73 17.49
C ILE A 160 0.24 9.70 17.41
N ILE A 161 0.83 10.43 16.46
CA ILE A 161 2.29 10.37 16.28
C ILE A 161 3.05 10.89 17.49
N ARG A 162 2.49 11.84 18.24
CA ARG A 162 3.08 12.35 19.48
C ARG A 162 2.90 11.40 20.66
N LYS A 163 1.81 10.66 20.68
CA LYS A 163 1.57 9.63 21.70
C LYS A 163 2.52 8.43 21.52
N TYR A 164 2.89 8.13 20.27
CA TYR A 164 3.75 7.01 19.90
C TYR A 164 4.98 7.51 19.13
N PRO A 165 6.00 8.09 19.82
CA PRO A 165 7.14 8.74 19.15
C PRO A 165 8.05 7.78 18.36
N LYS A 166 7.96 6.45 18.60
CA LYS A 166 8.64 5.44 17.79
C LYS A 166 7.87 5.06 16.52
N MET A 167 6.64 5.53 16.38
CA MET A 167 5.81 5.29 15.20
C MET A 167 6.23 6.20 14.05
N ILE A 168 6.30 5.63 12.87
CA ILE A 168 6.61 6.30 11.62
C ILE A 168 5.52 5.91 10.63
N VAL A 169 4.78 6.88 10.12
CA VAL A 169 3.71 6.67 9.16
C VAL A 169 4.22 6.97 7.76
N VAL A 170 4.07 6.04 6.82
CA VAL A 170 4.42 6.23 5.41
C VAL A 170 3.14 6.15 4.59
N LYS A 171 2.94 7.11 3.67
CA LYS A 171 1.76 7.15 2.80
C LYS A 171 2.13 7.52 1.37
N SER A 172 1.67 6.72 0.40
CA SER A 172 1.74 7.06 -1.01
C SER A 172 0.52 7.87 -1.43
N ILE A 173 0.64 9.18 -1.45
CA ILE A 173 -0.43 10.10 -1.92
C ILE A 173 -0.84 9.75 -3.36
N SER A 174 0.12 9.41 -4.21
CA SER A 174 -0.14 9.03 -5.60
C SER A 174 -1.10 7.86 -5.76
N LYS A 175 -1.07 6.89 -4.82
CA LYS A 175 -1.98 5.73 -4.84
C LYS A 175 -3.36 6.11 -4.31
N SER A 176 -3.40 6.72 -3.14
CA SER A 176 -4.66 7.12 -2.48
C SER A 176 -5.53 7.98 -3.39
N TYR A 177 -4.95 8.95 -4.07
CA TYR A 177 -5.69 9.88 -4.94
C TYR A 177 -5.75 9.47 -6.42
N GLY A 178 -5.26 8.28 -6.79
CA GLY A 178 -5.32 7.80 -8.17
C GLY A 178 -4.48 8.60 -9.16
N VAL A 179 -3.39 9.20 -8.71
CA VAL A 179 -2.49 10.05 -9.50
C VAL A 179 -1.04 9.53 -9.50
N PRO A 180 -0.80 8.25 -9.89
CA PRO A 180 0.52 7.63 -9.76
C PRO A 180 1.62 8.33 -10.56
N GLY A 181 1.27 9.04 -11.62
CA GLY A 181 2.22 9.76 -12.48
C GLY A 181 2.87 10.97 -11.83
N ILE A 182 2.25 11.60 -10.83
CA ILE A 182 2.83 12.77 -10.15
C ILE A 182 3.91 12.40 -9.12
N ARG A 183 4.04 11.13 -8.76
CA ARG A 183 5.08 10.62 -7.86
C ARG A 183 5.15 11.36 -6.53
N LEU A 184 4.14 11.21 -5.68
CA LEU A 184 4.04 11.92 -4.41
C LEU A 184 3.82 10.96 -3.25
N GLY A 185 4.60 11.12 -2.19
CA GLY A 185 4.47 10.39 -0.92
C GLY A 185 4.91 11.24 0.26
N VAL A 186 4.49 10.85 1.44
CA VAL A 186 4.87 11.49 2.71
C VAL A 186 5.32 10.45 3.73
N ALA A 187 6.21 10.85 4.63
CA ALA A 187 6.47 10.15 5.88
C ALA A 187 6.35 11.13 7.04
N ALA A 188 5.79 10.66 8.15
CA ALA A 188 5.57 11.47 9.34
C ALA A 188 5.96 10.72 10.61
N SER A 189 6.52 11.45 11.57
CA SER A 189 6.89 10.95 12.90
C SER A 189 7.05 12.12 13.88
N ALA A 190 6.90 11.85 15.17
CA ALA A 190 7.29 12.78 16.23
C ALA A 190 8.81 12.84 16.45
N ASP A 191 9.59 11.92 15.85
CA ASP A 191 11.04 11.95 15.84
C ASP A 191 11.56 13.02 14.86
N GLU A 192 11.68 14.25 15.36
CA GLU A 192 12.07 15.42 14.57
C GLU A 192 13.49 15.28 13.98
N GLU A 193 14.41 14.58 14.69
CA GLU A 193 15.78 14.32 14.21
C GLU A 193 15.78 13.38 13.01
N LEU A 194 14.97 12.31 13.06
CA LEU A 194 14.80 11.39 11.94
C LEU A 194 14.20 12.11 10.72
N ILE A 195 13.14 12.90 10.92
CA ILE A 195 12.52 13.68 9.83
C ILE A 195 13.52 14.69 9.24
N ALA A 196 14.29 15.38 10.08
CA ALA A 196 15.33 16.30 9.60
C ALA A 196 16.43 15.57 8.82
N ALA A 197 16.85 14.38 9.28
CA ALA A 197 17.83 13.55 8.58
C ALA A 197 17.31 13.07 7.21
N MET A 198 16.04 12.64 7.13
CA MET A 198 15.40 12.26 5.86
C MET A 198 15.30 13.44 4.89
N LYS A 199 14.95 14.64 5.37
CA LYS A 199 14.92 15.86 4.54
C LYS A 199 16.27 16.22 3.93
N LYS A 200 17.36 15.94 4.62
CA LYS A 200 18.73 16.17 4.12
C LYS A 200 19.16 15.11 3.10
N ASP A 201 18.57 13.93 3.15
CA ASP A 201 18.94 12.79 2.33
C ASP A 201 18.32 12.83 0.93
N VAL A 202 17.10 13.37 0.82
CA VAL A 202 16.41 13.50 -0.47
C VAL A 202 17.05 14.60 -1.33
N SER A 203 16.99 14.41 -2.65
CA SER A 203 17.61 15.36 -3.59
C SER A 203 16.93 16.72 -3.55
N ILE A 204 17.69 17.77 -3.87
CA ILE A 204 17.11 19.10 -4.11
C ILE A 204 16.06 19.01 -5.23
N TRP A 205 14.92 19.66 -5.05
CA TRP A 205 13.78 19.60 -5.99
C TRP A 205 13.32 18.18 -6.31
N ASN A 206 13.34 17.29 -5.31
CA ASN A 206 12.90 15.91 -5.46
C ASN A 206 11.43 15.77 -5.87
N ILE A 207 10.60 16.77 -5.56
CA ILE A 207 9.19 16.83 -5.96
C ILE A 207 9.08 17.62 -7.26
N ASN A 208 8.43 17.06 -8.27
CA ASN A 208 8.15 17.77 -9.51
C ASN A 208 7.02 18.80 -9.34
N SER A 209 6.96 19.77 -10.24
CA SER A 209 5.99 20.89 -10.17
C SER A 209 4.53 20.42 -10.19
N PHE A 210 4.21 19.32 -10.85
CA PHE A 210 2.85 18.76 -10.84
C PHE A 210 2.49 18.18 -9.47
N GLY A 211 3.44 17.53 -8.78
CA GLY A 211 3.28 17.03 -7.41
C GLY A 211 3.09 18.17 -6.42
N GLU A 212 3.92 19.22 -6.50
CA GLU A 212 3.76 20.43 -5.68
C GLU A 212 2.40 21.08 -5.90
N PHE A 213 2.00 21.29 -7.14
CA PHE A 213 0.71 21.89 -7.48
C PHE A 213 -0.46 21.03 -6.96
N PHE A 214 -0.34 19.71 -7.02
CA PHE A 214 -1.33 18.82 -6.44
C PHE A 214 -1.47 19.02 -4.94
N LEU A 215 -0.36 19.09 -4.17
CA LEU A 215 -0.39 19.40 -2.74
C LEU A 215 -1.11 20.71 -2.44
N GLN A 216 -0.91 21.73 -3.27
CA GLN A 216 -1.55 23.04 -3.10
C GLN A 216 -3.07 23.00 -3.29
N ILE A 217 -3.56 22.14 -4.19
CA ILE A 217 -4.98 22.12 -4.56
C ILE A 217 -5.78 20.96 -3.91
N GLN A 218 -5.13 19.97 -3.31
CA GLN A 218 -5.80 18.73 -2.87
C GLN A 218 -6.94 18.98 -1.88
N GLU A 219 -6.78 19.92 -0.94
CA GLU A 219 -7.81 20.28 0.04
C GLU A 219 -9.10 20.80 -0.60
N LYS A 220 -8.99 21.50 -1.73
CA LYS A 220 -10.13 21.98 -2.50
C LYS A 220 -11.02 20.85 -3.02
N TYR A 221 -10.44 19.68 -3.29
CA TYR A 221 -11.11 18.52 -3.88
C TYR A 221 -11.46 17.41 -2.87
N LYS A 222 -11.41 17.70 -1.58
CA LYS A 222 -11.71 16.72 -0.51
C LYS A 222 -13.10 16.08 -0.64
N LYS A 223 -14.12 16.88 -1.03
CA LYS A 223 -15.48 16.36 -1.24
C LYS A 223 -15.57 15.44 -2.46
N ASP A 224 -14.91 15.81 -3.56
CA ASP A 224 -14.87 14.99 -4.77
C ASP A 224 -14.12 13.67 -4.53
N TYR A 225 -13.05 13.72 -3.73
CA TYR A 225 -12.30 12.56 -3.31
C TYR A 225 -13.17 11.58 -2.49
N LYS A 226 -13.90 12.09 -1.49
CA LYS A 226 -14.82 11.27 -0.69
C LYS A 226 -15.89 10.60 -1.57
N ALA A 227 -16.51 11.34 -2.47
CA ALA A 227 -17.49 10.79 -3.40
C ALA A 227 -16.88 9.74 -4.35
N ALA A 228 -15.61 9.88 -4.72
CA ALA A 228 -14.89 8.89 -5.53
C ALA A 228 -14.62 7.59 -4.74
N LEU A 229 -14.29 7.66 -3.44
CA LEU A 229 -14.14 6.51 -2.57
C LEU A 229 -15.45 5.73 -2.40
N GLU A 230 -16.59 6.39 -2.23
CA GLU A 230 -17.91 5.74 -2.14
C GLU A 230 -18.22 4.92 -3.42
N LYS A 231 -17.91 5.50 -4.58
CA LYS A 231 -18.03 4.78 -5.85
C LYS A 231 -17.06 3.60 -5.93
N PHE A 232 -15.84 3.79 -5.46
CA PHE A 232 -14.83 2.74 -5.44
C PHE A 232 -15.29 1.54 -4.62
N TYR A 233 -15.85 1.74 -3.43
CA TYR A 233 -16.34 0.64 -2.59
C TYR A 233 -17.43 -0.18 -3.30
N THR A 234 -18.35 0.50 -3.97
CA THR A 234 -19.40 -0.17 -4.77
C THR A 234 -18.81 -0.99 -5.93
N VAL A 235 -17.83 -0.39 -6.66
CA VAL A 235 -17.15 -1.07 -7.78
C VAL A 235 -16.35 -2.27 -7.30
N ARG A 236 -15.61 -2.14 -6.19
CA ARG A 236 -14.83 -3.24 -5.61
C ARG A 236 -15.74 -4.39 -5.16
N LYS A 237 -16.85 -4.08 -4.50
CA LYS A 237 -17.82 -5.09 -4.04
C LYS A 237 -18.34 -5.90 -5.22
N LYS A 238 -18.86 -5.24 -6.26
CA LYS A 238 -19.33 -5.92 -7.48
C LYS A 238 -18.23 -6.76 -8.11
N TYR A 239 -17.01 -6.24 -8.20
CA TYR A 239 -15.90 -6.94 -8.83
C TYR A 239 -15.50 -8.21 -8.06
N ILE A 240 -15.55 -8.18 -6.71
CA ILE A 240 -15.33 -9.37 -5.88
C ILE A 240 -16.43 -10.41 -6.15
N GLU A 241 -17.70 -10.00 -6.22
CA GLU A 241 -18.83 -10.88 -6.53
C GLU A 241 -18.65 -11.55 -7.90
N ASP A 242 -18.39 -10.75 -8.95
CA ASP A 242 -18.21 -11.26 -10.32
C ASP A 242 -17.02 -12.23 -10.45
N LEU A 243 -15.90 -11.97 -9.76
CA LEU A 243 -14.73 -12.86 -9.76
C LEU A 243 -14.97 -14.14 -8.96
N SER A 244 -15.75 -14.06 -7.89
CA SER A 244 -16.07 -15.22 -7.03
C SER A 244 -16.98 -16.24 -7.72
N ASP A 245 -17.67 -15.83 -8.80
CA ASP A 245 -18.49 -16.71 -9.65
C ASP A 245 -17.65 -17.50 -10.68
N ILE A 246 -16.33 -17.32 -10.71
CA ILE A 246 -15.42 -18.05 -11.62
C ILE A 246 -14.89 -19.30 -10.90
N ASP A 247 -15.26 -20.49 -11.35
CA ASP A 247 -15.00 -21.78 -10.69
C ASP A 247 -13.54 -22.04 -10.35
N ASN A 248 -12.62 -21.73 -11.24
CA ASN A 248 -11.18 -21.99 -11.05
C ASN A 248 -10.40 -20.76 -10.60
N LEU A 249 -11.05 -19.84 -9.89
CA LEU A 249 -10.45 -18.66 -9.29
C LEU A 249 -10.91 -18.48 -7.85
N ARG A 250 -10.00 -18.55 -6.90
CA ARG A 250 -10.29 -18.24 -5.49
C ARG A 250 -9.90 -16.80 -5.18
N VAL A 251 -10.88 -15.98 -4.83
CA VAL A 251 -10.67 -14.58 -4.44
C VAL A 251 -10.42 -14.49 -2.94
N ILE A 252 -9.35 -13.82 -2.55
CA ILE A 252 -9.01 -13.60 -1.14
C ILE A 252 -9.58 -12.25 -0.69
N PRO A 253 -10.22 -12.18 0.49
CA PRO A 253 -10.79 -10.94 1.01
C PRO A 253 -9.76 -9.81 1.09
N SER A 254 -10.11 -8.63 0.57
CA SER A 254 -9.18 -7.49 0.49
C SER A 254 -9.87 -6.18 0.88
N GLN A 255 -9.14 -5.35 1.63
CA GLN A 255 -9.50 -3.97 1.93
C GLN A 255 -8.63 -2.94 1.16
N ALA A 256 -7.83 -3.41 0.20
CA ALA A 256 -7.02 -2.56 -0.68
C ALA A 256 -7.74 -2.24 -2.01
N ASN A 257 -7.04 -1.56 -2.92
CA ASN A 257 -7.50 -1.33 -4.30
C ASN A 257 -7.01 -2.40 -5.28
N TYR A 258 -6.76 -3.60 -4.77
CA TYR A 258 -6.42 -4.80 -5.51
C TYR A 258 -6.95 -6.03 -4.78
N LEU A 259 -7.04 -7.13 -5.50
CA LEU A 259 -7.46 -8.43 -5.00
C LEU A 259 -6.34 -9.44 -5.23
N LEU A 260 -6.01 -10.20 -4.21
CA LEU A 260 -5.19 -11.40 -4.33
C LEU A 260 -6.11 -12.54 -4.73
N CYS A 261 -5.73 -13.26 -5.79
CA CYS A 261 -6.50 -14.42 -6.25
C CYS A 261 -5.55 -15.61 -6.45
N GLU A 262 -6.06 -16.80 -6.18
CA GLU A 262 -5.40 -18.06 -6.49
C GLU A 262 -6.03 -18.68 -7.73
N VAL A 263 -5.20 -19.08 -8.68
CA VAL A 263 -5.62 -19.77 -9.90
C VAL A 263 -5.63 -21.27 -9.63
N LEU A 264 -6.77 -21.89 -9.82
CA LEU A 264 -7.04 -23.31 -9.57
C LEU A 264 -7.17 -24.07 -10.91
N GLY A 265 -7.50 -25.37 -10.86
CA GLY A 265 -7.80 -26.17 -12.04
C GLY A 265 -6.61 -26.53 -12.92
N GLY A 266 -5.38 -26.40 -12.40
CA GLY A 266 -4.14 -26.87 -13.08
C GLY A 266 -3.47 -25.86 -14.01
N MET A 267 -4.08 -24.69 -14.29
CA MET A 267 -3.44 -23.62 -15.05
C MET A 267 -2.45 -22.85 -14.16
N GLY A 268 -1.26 -22.51 -14.67
CA GLY A 268 -0.27 -21.71 -13.98
C GLY A 268 -0.60 -20.21 -14.01
N SER A 269 -0.27 -19.48 -12.93
CA SER A 269 -0.48 -18.01 -12.87
C SER A 269 0.31 -17.25 -13.95
N THR A 270 1.50 -17.73 -14.30
CA THR A 270 2.32 -17.18 -15.39
C THR A 270 1.66 -17.38 -16.73
N GLU A 271 1.21 -18.62 -17.04
CA GLU A 271 0.49 -18.95 -18.27
C GLU A 271 -0.78 -18.08 -18.43
N LEU A 272 -1.59 -17.98 -17.37
CA LEU A 272 -2.78 -17.11 -17.38
C LEU A 272 -2.42 -15.65 -17.67
N THR A 273 -1.32 -15.15 -17.06
CA THR A 273 -0.86 -13.77 -17.29
C THR A 273 -0.43 -13.55 -18.74
N GLU A 274 0.26 -14.50 -19.34
CA GLU A 274 0.69 -14.45 -20.75
C GLU A 274 -0.51 -14.48 -21.72
N ILE A 275 -1.49 -15.35 -21.50
CA ILE A 275 -2.71 -15.41 -22.30
C ILE A 275 -3.49 -14.07 -22.21
N LEU A 276 -3.70 -13.56 -21.00
CA LEU A 276 -4.39 -12.29 -20.80
C LEU A 276 -3.68 -11.13 -21.52
N LEU A 277 -2.35 -11.10 -21.48
CA LEU A 277 -1.56 -10.07 -22.14
C LEU A 277 -1.63 -10.17 -23.65
N ASN A 278 -1.38 -11.37 -24.22
CA ASN A 278 -1.21 -11.57 -25.64
C ASN A 278 -2.54 -11.56 -26.41
N ASP A 279 -3.56 -12.20 -25.87
CA ASP A 279 -4.82 -12.43 -26.58
C ASP A 279 -5.89 -11.38 -26.23
N TYR A 280 -5.83 -10.82 -25.00
CA TYR A 280 -6.83 -9.86 -24.50
C TYR A 280 -6.30 -8.43 -24.28
N ASN A 281 -4.98 -8.21 -24.42
CA ASN A 281 -4.31 -6.93 -24.09
C ASN A 281 -4.61 -6.48 -22.65
N ILE A 282 -4.60 -7.42 -21.70
CA ILE A 282 -4.82 -7.17 -20.27
C ILE A 282 -3.57 -7.60 -19.50
N LEU A 283 -2.91 -6.64 -18.86
CA LEU A 283 -1.76 -6.91 -17.98
C LEU A 283 -2.21 -7.03 -16.53
N ILE A 284 -1.99 -8.18 -15.93
CA ILE A 284 -2.17 -8.44 -14.51
C ILE A 284 -0.81 -8.65 -13.81
N LYS A 285 -0.79 -8.78 -12.49
CA LYS A 285 0.44 -9.07 -11.76
C LYS A 285 0.51 -10.55 -11.41
N ASP A 286 1.42 -11.26 -12.07
CA ASP A 286 1.86 -12.61 -11.66
C ASP A 286 2.67 -12.52 -10.37
N LEU A 287 2.39 -13.41 -9.42
CA LEU A 287 3.05 -13.51 -8.12
C LEU A 287 3.79 -14.86 -7.93
N SER A 288 3.95 -15.66 -8.98
CA SER A 288 4.62 -16.98 -8.93
C SER A 288 6.02 -16.95 -8.32
N THR A 289 6.76 -15.86 -8.52
CA THR A 289 8.12 -15.68 -7.99
C THR A 289 8.19 -14.92 -6.66
N LYS A 290 7.05 -14.55 -6.10
CA LYS A 290 7.03 -13.76 -4.88
C LYS A 290 7.28 -14.62 -3.65
N LYS A 291 8.23 -14.21 -2.80
CA LYS A 291 8.54 -14.89 -1.54
C LYS A 291 7.32 -14.87 -0.61
N GLY A 292 7.08 -15.98 0.07
CA GLY A 292 6.00 -16.15 1.04
C GLY A 292 4.79 -16.90 0.50
N PHE A 293 4.73 -17.12 -0.82
CA PHE A 293 3.80 -18.08 -1.42
C PHE A 293 4.50 -19.42 -1.63
N ASN A 294 4.00 -20.48 -1.06
CA ASN A 294 4.60 -21.81 -1.07
C ASN A 294 4.40 -22.53 -2.41
N GLY A 295 4.82 -21.93 -3.52
CA GLY A 295 4.72 -22.52 -4.88
C GLY A 295 3.31 -22.54 -5.46
N GLN A 296 2.36 -21.83 -4.87
CA GLN A 296 0.97 -21.72 -5.31
C GLN A 296 0.81 -20.65 -6.41
N ASN A 297 -0.23 -20.80 -7.22
CA ASN A 297 -0.49 -19.95 -8.38
C ASN A 297 -1.29 -18.70 -7.99
N TYR A 298 -0.62 -17.68 -7.51
CA TYR A 298 -1.26 -16.42 -7.13
C TYR A 298 -1.07 -15.33 -8.17
N ILE A 299 -2.12 -14.54 -8.34
CA ILE A 299 -2.15 -13.31 -9.15
C ILE A 299 -2.70 -12.17 -8.30
N ARG A 300 -2.33 -10.94 -8.65
CA ARG A 300 -2.94 -9.74 -8.06
C ARG A 300 -3.64 -8.92 -9.14
N LEU A 301 -4.93 -8.70 -8.95
CA LEU A 301 -5.81 -7.96 -9.84
C LEU A 301 -6.07 -6.57 -9.26
N ALA A 302 -5.85 -5.51 -10.05
CA ALA A 302 -6.18 -4.16 -9.63
C ALA A 302 -7.69 -3.92 -9.76
N VAL A 303 -8.30 -3.27 -8.77
CA VAL A 303 -9.66 -2.73 -8.90
C VAL A 303 -9.59 -1.46 -9.73
N ARG A 304 -10.23 -1.47 -10.91
CA ARG A 304 -10.24 -0.37 -11.88
C ARG A 304 -11.65 0.16 -12.08
N THR A 305 -11.91 0.79 -13.23
CA THR A 305 -13.27 1.17 -13.61
C THR A 305 -14.15 -0.05 -13.80
N GLY A 306 -15.48 0.10 -13.63
CA GLY A 306 -16.41 -1.03 -13.86
C GLY A 306 -16.20 -1.69 -15.23
N SER A 307 -16.05 -0.90 -16.30
CA SER A 307 -15.82 -1.42 -17.65
C SER A 307 -14.50 -2.18 -17.81
N ASP A 308 -13.42 -1.75 -17.14
CA ASP A 308 -12.15 -2.48 -17.15
C ASP A 308 -12.26 -3.79 -16.39
N ASN A 309 -12.95 -3.77 -15.24
CA ASN A 309 -13.20 -4.96 -14.44
C ASN A 309 -14.09 -5.97 -15.18
N ASP A 310 -15.20 -5.53 -15.77
CA ASP A 310 -16.09 -6.37 -16.58
C ASP A 310 -15.35 -7.05 -17.75
N ARG A 311 -14.43 -6.31 -18.40
CA ARG A 311 -13.59 -6.84 -19.47
C ARG A 311 -12.66 -7.95 -18.98
N LEU A 312 -12.03 -7.78 -17.81
CA LEU A 312 -11.16 -8.80 -17.22
C LEU A 312 -11.96 -10.04 -16.79
N VAL A 313 -13.12 -9.86 -16.16
CA VAL A 313 -14.04 -10.95 -15.76
C VAL A 313 -14.46 -11.76 -16.97
N ALA A 314 -14.85 -11.11 -18.08
CA ALA A 314 -15.21 -11.79 -19.31
C ALA A 314 -14.03 -12.61 -19.90
N ALA A 315 -12.82 -12.07 -19.89
CA ALA A 315 -11.63 -12.78 -20.34
C ALA A 315 -11.32 -14.00 -19.46
N LEU A 316 -11.36 -13.84 -18.13
CA LEU A 316 -11.12 -14.94 -17.19
C LEU A 316 -12.15 -16.07 -17.36
N ASN A 317 -13.43 -15.75 -17.51
CA ASN A 317 -14.48 -16.74 -17.79
C ASN A 317 -14.27 -17.51 -19.12
N SER A 318 -13.58 -16.89 -20.09
CA SER A 318 -13.27 -17.54 -21.36
C SER A 318 -12.04 -18.45 -21.29
N ILE A 319 -11.11 -18.14 -20.38
CA ILE A 319 -9.82 -18.84 -20.27
C ILE A 319 -9.89 -19.96 -19.22
N LEU A 320 -10.50 -19.69 -18.06
CA LEU A 320 -10.61 -20.64 -16.97
C LEU A 320 -11.84 -21.53 -17.20
N PRO A 321 -11.65 -22.85 -17.44
CA PRO A 321 -12.76 -23.74 -17.75
C PRO A 321 -13.68 -23.86 -16.52
N ARG A 322 -14.97 -24.04 -16.80
CA ARG A 322 -15.93 -24.41 -15.74
C ARG A 322 -15.63 -25.83 -15.28
N ASN A 323 -15.73 -26.06 -13.97
CA ASN A 323 -15.75 -27.42 -13.44
C ASN A 323 -17.02 -28.09 -13.98
N ILE A 324 -16.86 -29.01 -14.94
CA ILE A 324 -17.96 -29.88 -15.33
C ILE A 324 -18.09 -30.86 -14.17
N GLU A 325 -19.16 -30.73 -13.36
CA GLU A 325 -19.56 -31.82 -12.49
C GLU A 325 -19.78 -33.00 -13.42
N GLU A 326 -18.94 -34.04 -13.32
CA GLU A 326 -19.28 -35.35 -13.88
C GLU A 326 -20.54 -35.81 -13.14
N ASP A 327 -21.69 -35.60 -13.73
CA ASP A 327 -22.92 -36.28 -13.34
C ASP A 327 -22.60 -37.78 -13.40
N SER A 328 -22.21 -38.33 -12.27
CA SER A 328 -22.10 -39.79 -12.09
C SER A 328 -23.52 -40.38 -12.13
N GLU A 329 -23.90 -40.89 -13.33
CA GLU A 329 -25.00 -41.81 -13.46
C GLU A 329 -24.81 -43.10 -12.63
#